data_2fe34ce911f40d6fb16fda7179f08f1d
#
_entry.id   2fe34ce911f40d6fb16fda7179f08f1d
#
_cell.length_a   1.000
_cell.length_b   1.000
_cell.length_c   1.000
_cell.angle_alpha   90.00
_cell.angle_beta   90.00
_cell.angle_gamma   90.00
#
_symmetry.space_group_name_H-M   'P 1'
#
loop_
_entity.id
_entity.type
_entity.pdbx_description
1 polymer ?
#
loop_
_entity_poly.entity_id
_entity_poly.type
_entity_poly.pdbx_seq_one_letter_code
_entity_poly.pdbx_strand_id
1 'polypeptide(L)'
;MTSGKSGNRLVFSTAWLLVSCAVSVSSASIAAENIGLWQVYETALKSAKYVDLTHTITPTIPVWAGFAQSTFSPAKAGSDIEGFAKKGEAYTYKKHGFEATEYTLRTDQLGTQLDPPAHWAPEYPSIDELPATYAIRPLVVISIVEQLRTDPNYALQVADIEAWEKKHGRIPEGSVVFVRSDWSKAWPDPKLATLKEFPGVGLEALKFLHIQRKILFHGHEPLDTDSTPNLEGEHWLMHNGYTQAEGVANLDQVPEAGALVIIGYPKFGGGLGGYARYIAVCPSDWPVGVMIGQQDAPLPKSDKPLHFDAAAGMRVR
;
A
#
# COMPACT_ATOMS: atom_id res chain seq x y z
N MET A 1 -4.50 98.44 -52.18
CA MET A 1 -5.88 98.56 -52.67
C MET A 1 -6.55 97.22 -52.48
N THR A 2 -7.69 97.24 -51.80
CA THR A 2 -8.88 96.39 -51.76
C THR A 2 -8.64 95.04 -51.06
N SER A 3 -9.07 94.87 -49.83
CA SER A 3 -10.44 94.62 -49.34
C SER A 3 -10.99 93.23 -49.74
N GLY A 4 -11.30 92.47 -48.73
CA GLY A 4 -12.23 91.38 -48.94
C GLY A 4 -12.34 90.37 -47.74
N LYS A 5 -13.22 90.78 -46.89
CA LYS A 5 -14.23 90.00 -46.14
C LYS A 5 -13.92 88.64 -45.52
N SER A 6 -13.99 88.65 -44.25
CA SER A 6 -14.32 87.66 -43.22
C SER A 6 -15.47 86.69 -43.65
N GLY A 7 -15.25 85.40 -43.36
CA GLY A 7 -16.31 84.40 -43.41
C GLY A 7 -16.08 83.45 -42.22
N ASN A 8 -16.81 83.68 -41.12
CA ASN A 8 -16.88 82.78 -39.95
C ASN A 8 -17.56 81.47 -40.35
N ARG A 9 -16.90 80.38 -40.22
CA ARG A 9 -17.52 79.04 -40.18
C ARG A 9 -17.43 78.50 -38.73
N LEU A 10 -18.58 78.39 -38.12
CA LEU A 10 -18.76 77.62 -36.90
C LEU A 10 -18.44 76.11 -37.17
N VAL A 11 -17.51 75.56 -36.48
CA VAL A 11 -17.27 74.15 -36.41
C VAL A 11 -17.88 73.63 -35.12
N PHE A 12 -18.96 72.84 -35.24
CA PHE A 12 -19.51 72.10 -34.11
C PHE A 12 -18.63 70.90 -33.84
N SER A 13 -17.90 70.92 -32.72
CA SER A 13 -17.20 69.77 -32.19
C SER A 13 -18.14 68.91 -31.36
N THR A 14 -18.54 67.77 -31.90
CA THR A 14 -19.27 66.74 -31.18
C THR A 14 -18.24 65.92 -30.33
N ALA A 15 -18.19 66.20 -29.03
CA ALA A 15 -17.43 65.44 -28.11
C ALA A 15 -18.17 64.12 -27.80
N TRP A 16 -17.62 63.00 -28.24
CA TRP A 16 -18.08 61.69 -27.82
C TRP A 16 -17.44 61.38 -26.46
N LEU A 17 -18.25 61.35 -25.40
CA LEU A 17 -17.84 60.77 -24.09
C LEU A 17 -17.84 59.25 -24.20
N LEU A 18 -16.65 58.66 -24.28
CA LEU A 18 -16.44 57.24 -24.06
C LEU A 18 -16.50 56.99 -22.55
N VAL A 19 -17.61 56.48 -22.06
CA VAL A 19 -17.73 55.92 -20.70
C VAL A 19 -17.10 54.53 -20.72
N SER A 20 -15.84 54.46 -20.29
CA SER A 20 -15.16 53.16 -20.03
C SER A 20 -15.70 52.59 -18.71
N CYS A 21 -16.65 51.65 -18.78
CA CYS A 21 -17.00 50.78 -17.67
C CYS A 21 -15.83 49.84 -17.44
N ALA A 22 -14.95 50.17 -16.50
CA ALA A 22 -13.97 49.22 -15.94
C ALA A 22 -14.73 48.20 -15.09
N VAL A 23 -15.02 47.04 -15.67
CA VAL A 23 -15.47 45.88 -14.89
C VAL A 23 -14.28 45.41 -14.06
N SER A 24 -14.23 45.80 -12.80
CA SER A 24 -13.30 45.23 -11.82
C SER A 24 -13.72 43.80 -11.55
N VAL A 25 -13.11 42.85 -12.25
CA VAL A 25 -13.18 41.43 -11.86
C VAL A 25 -12.36 41.28 -10.57
N SER A 26 -13.03 41.36 -9.44
CA SER A 26 -12.44 40.96 -8.16
C SER A 26 -12.14 39.48 -8.25
N SER A 27 -10.89 39.14 -8.49
CA SER A 27 -10.38 37.79 -8.25
C SER A 27 -10.45 37.54 -6.74
N ALA A 28 -11.58 37.05 -6.27
CA ALA A 28 -11.65 36.45 -4.96
C ALA A 28 -10.71 35.23 -5.02
N SER A 29 -9.50 35.38 -4.51
CA SER A 29 -8.68 34.24 -4.16
C SER A 29 -9.49 33.51 -3.09
N ILE A 30 -10.10 32.39 -3.46
CA ILE A 30 -10.61 31.42 -2.50
C ILE A 30 -9.34 30.95 -1.78
N ALA A 31 -9.09 31.54 -0.62
CA ALA A 31 -8.11 30.96 0.33
C ALA A 31 -8.60 29.54 0.54
N ALA A 32 -7.79 28.55 0.16
CA ALA A 32 -8.08 27.17 0.46
C ALA A 32 -8.29 27.11 1.97
N GLU A 33 -9.54 26.90 2.40
CA GLU A 33 -9.84 26.66 3.80
C GLU A 33 -8.91 25.54 4.25
N ASN A 34 -8.20 25.76 5.34
CA ASN A 34 -7.26 24.81 5.89
C ASN A 34 -8.10 23.68 6.50
N ILE A 35 -8.46 22.69 5.65
CA ILE A 35 -9.28 21.55 6.04
C ILE A 35 -8.47 20.74 7.06
N GLY A 36 -8.92 20.75 8.32
CA GLY A 36 -8.31 19.96 9.39
C GLY A 36 -8.41 18.46 9.09
N LEU A 37 -7.43 17.67 9.56
CA LEU A 37 -7.41 16.21 9.32
C LEU A 37 -8.67 15.49 9.82
N TRP A 38 -9.29 15.98 10.89
CA TRP A 38 -10.57 15.43 11.38
C TRP A 38 -11.71 15.66 10.39
N GLN A 39 -11.73 16.78 9.69
CA GLN A 39 -12.70 17.04 8.65
C GLN A 39 -12.48 16.11 7.44
N VAL A 40 -11.23 15.85 7.05
CA VAL A 40 -10.91 14.84 6.03
C VAL A 40 -11.40 13.45 6.47
N TYR A 41 -11.18 13.10 7.74
CA TYR A 41 -11.70 11.85 8.30
C TYR A 41 -13.23 11.75 8.16
N GLU A 42 -13.98 12.74 8.63
CA GLU A 42 -15.44 12.74 8.61
C GLU A 42 -16.03 12.76 7.19
N THR A 43 -15.40 13.49 6.26
CA THR A 43 -15.94 13.69 4.91
C THR A 43 -15.49 12.65 3.90
N ALA A 44 -14.32 12.04 4.08
CA ALA A 44 -13.73 11.12 3.12
C ALA A 44 -13.44 9.73 3.70
N LEU A 45 -12.74 9.64 4.84
CA LEU A 45 -12.26 8.35 5.33
C LEU A 45 -13.35 7.53 6.01
N LYS A 46 -14.28 8.16 6.72
CA LYS A 46 -15.35 7.48 7.46
C LYS A 46 -16.33 6.70 6.56
N SER A 47 -16.60 7.22 5.37
CA SER A 47 -17.45 6.57 4.36
C SER A 47 -16.69 5.70 3.36
N ALA A 48 -15.36 5.72 3.39
CA ALA A 48 -14.52 4.92 2.50
C ALA A 48 -14.71 3.41 2.72
N LYS A 49 -14.32 2.61 1.72
CA LYS A 49 -14.30 1.16 1.78
C LYS A 49 -12.89 0.67 2.11
N TYR A 50 -12.76 -0.07 3.18
CA TYR A 50 -11.49 -0.64 3.63
C TYR A 50 -11.36 -2.07 3.17
N VAL A 51 -10.29 -2.40 2.45
CA VAL A 51 -9.97 -3.74 1.95
C VAL A 51 -8.61 -4.16 2.49
N ASP A 52 -8.54 -5.34 3.12
CA ASP A 52 -7.29 -5.90 3.63
C ASP A 52 -6.51 -6.58 2.49
N LEU A 53 -5.30 -6.13 2.23
CA LEU A 53 -4.41 -6.63 1.17
C LEU A 53 -3.31 -7.55 1.73
N THR A 54 -3.60 -8.25 2.84
CA THR A 54 -2.61 -9.00 3.61
C THR A 54 -3.04 -10.45 3.80
N HIS A 55 -2.13 -11.38 3.58
CA HIS A 55 -2.33 -12.79 3.94
C HIS A 55 -2.21 -13.01 5.44
N THR A 56 -3.06 -13.89 5.97
CA THR A 56 -2.96 -14.33 7.37
C THR A 56 -1.71 -15.20 7.54
N ILE A 57 -0.87 -14.85 8.52
CA ILE A 57 0.29 -15.65 8.89
C ILE A 57 -0.16 -16.87 9.71
N THR A 58 0.19 -18.07 9.25
CA THR A 58 -0.02 -19.35 9.94
C THR A 58 1.27 -20.17 9.93
N PRO A 59 1.36 -21.24 10.72
CA PRO A 59 2.54 -22.14 10.68
C PRO A 59 2.81 -22.81 9.32
N THR A 60 1.83 -22.80 8.41
CA THR A 60 1.87 -23.57 7.14
C THR A 60 1.85 -22.69 5.89
N ILE A 61 2.04 -21.38 6.02
CA ILE A 61 2.10 -20.49 4.84
C ILE A 61 3.31 -20.81 3.97
N PRO A 62 3.28 -20.46 2.67
CA PRO A 62 4.46 -20.53 1.81
C PRO A 62 5.62 -19.73 2.40
N VAL A 63 6.78 -20.38 2.53
CA VAL A 63 8.04 -19.76 2.96
C VAL A 63 9.12 -20.25 2.03
N TRP A 64 9.99 -19.36 1.58
CA TRP A 64 11.13 -19.75 0.75
C TRP A 64 11.93 -20.89 1.39
N ALA A 65 12.31 -21.89 0.58
CA ALA A 65 12.91 -23.13 1.07
C ALA A 65 14.25 -22.95 1.84
N GLY A 66 14.89 -21.79 1.70
CA GLY A 66 16.08 -21.41 2.47
C GLY A 66 15.79 -21.04 3.93
N PHE A 67 14.53 -20.77 4.28
CA PHE A 67 14.10 -20.47 5.64
C PHE A 67 13.27 -21.61 6.22
N ALA A 68 13.24 -21.72 7.55
CA ALA A 68 12.40 -22.70 8.23
C ALA A 68 10.99 -22.14 8.49
N GLN A 69 10.01 -23.04 8.60
CA GLN A 69 8.64 -22.71 8.98
C GLN A 69 8.56 -22.12 10.40
N SER A 70 7.68 -21.17 10.58
CA SER A 70 7.35 -20.59 11.88
C SER A 70 6.56 -21.58 12.73
N THR A 71 6.65 -21.44 14.06
CA THR A 71 5.84 -22.25 14.99
C THR A 71 5.12 -21.35 16.00
N PHE A 72 3.87 -21.70 16.30
CA PHE A 72 3.05 -21.04 17.28
C PHE A 72 2.74 -22.00 18.42
N SER A 73 2.77 -21.52 19.64
CA SER A 73 2.47 -22.32 20.82
C SER A 73 1.76 -21.47 21.89
N PRO A 74 1.09 -22.10 22.87
CA PRO A 74 0.64 -21.37 24.05
C PRO A 74 1.86 -20.81 24.81
N ALA A 75 1.81 -19.49 25.10
CA ALA A 75 2.86 -18.85 25.88
C ALA A 75 2.90 -19.40 27.31
N LYS A 76 4.10 -19.52 27.85
CA LYS A 76 4.38 -20.08 29.17
C LYS A 76 5.01 -19.05 30.10
N ALA A 77 4.81 -19.22 31.41
CA ALA A 77 5.45 -18.39 32.41
C ALA A 77 6.98 -18.52 32.34
N GLY A 78 7.67 -17.41 32.21
CA GLY A 78 9.14 -17.35 32.16
C GLY A 78 9.81 -17.53 33.52
N SER A 79 9.04 -17.32 34.63
CA SER A 79 9.50 -17.48 36.01
C SER A 79 8.33 -17.93 36.89
N ASP A 80 8.62 -18.33 38.14
CA ASP A 80 7.60 -18.48 39.15
C ASP A 80 6.99 -17.11 39.51
N ILE A 81 5.66 -17.07 39.57
CA ILE A 81 4.88 -15.94 40.06
C ILE A 81 4.04 -16.44 41.21
N GLU A 82 4.36 -15.98 42.44
CA GLU A 82 3.73 -16.46 43.65
C GLU A 82 2.21 -16.35 43.62
N GLY A 83 1.52 -17.44 43.95
CA GLY A 83 0.04 -17.49 43.94
C GLY A 83 -0.58 -17.49 42.53
N PHE A 84 0.18 -17.44 41.46
CA PHE A 84 -0.37 -17.25 40.10
C PHE A 84 0.08 -18.30 39.08
N ALA A 85 1.40 -18.47 38.83
CA ALA A 85 1.90 -19.39 37.83
C ALA A 85 3.28 -19.94 38.19
N LYS A 86 3.57 -21.17 37.77
CA LYS A 86 4.89 -21.77 37.87
C LYS A 86 5.66 -21.61 36.54
N LYS A 87 6.99 -21.48 36.63
CA LYS A 87 7.87 -21.45 35.45
C LYS A 87 7.56 -22.59 34.48
N GLY A 88 7.36 -22.30 33.23
CA GLY A 88 7.02 -23.25 32.17
C GLY A 88 5.57 -23.68 32.11
N GLU A 89 4.70 -23.18 33.02
CA GLU A 89 3.26 -23.40 32.97
C GLU A 89 2.62 -22.54 31.87
N ALA A 90 1.80 -23.18 31.02
CA ALA A 90 1.06 -22.45 30.00
C ALA A 90 -0.08 -21.62 30.62
N TYR A 91 -0.24 -20.40 30.16
CA TYR A 91 -1.36 -19.56 30.55
C TYR A 91 -2.67 -20.11 29.98
N THR A 92 -3.73 -20.14 30.84
CA THR A 92 -5.06 -20.61 30.44
C THR A 92 -6.14 -19.67 30.95
N TYR A 93 -7.22 -19.49 30.18
CA TYR A 93 -8.38 -18.69 30.61
C TYR A 93 -8.95 -19.14 31.95
N LYS A 94 -9.00 -20.47 32.18
CA LYS A 94 -9.58 -21.05 33.40
C LYS A 94 -8.79 -20.69 34.65
N LYS A 95 -7.45 -20.78 34.62
CA LYS A 95 -6.60 -20.57 35.81
C LYS A 95 -6.15 -19.13 35.94
N HIS A 96 -5.78 -18.50 34.82
CA HIS A 96 -5.07 -17.23 34.83
C HIS A 96 -5.93 -16.04 34.31
N GLY A 97 -7.13 -16.32 33.78
CA GLY A 97 -8.02 -15.30 33.23
C GLY A 97 -7.66 -14.81 31.82
N PHE A 98 -6.53 -15.25 31.27
CA PHE A 98 -6.08 -14.92 29.91
C PHE A 98 -5.24 -16.04 29.30
N GLU A 99 -5.03 -15.96 28.01
CA GLU A 99 -4.04 -16.74 27.26
C GLU A 99 -3.19 -15.82 26.39
N ALA A 100 -1.99 -16.27 26.05
CA ALA A 100 -1.11 -15.61 25.10
C ALA A 100 -0.51 -16.62 24.12
N THR A 101 -0.04 -16.15 22.97
CA THR A 101 0.67 -16.98 21.99
C THR A 101 2.15 -16.64 21.99
N GLU A 102 2.96 -17.66 22.00
CA GLU A 102 4.39 -17.58 21.70
C GLU A 102 4.58 -17.86 20.22
N TYR A 103 5.20 -16.91 19.51
CA TYR A 103 5.56 -17.04 18.10
C TYR A 103 7.08 -17.25 18.01
N THR A 104 7.49 -18.33 17.34
CA THR A 104 8.87 -18.50 16.90
C THR A 104 8.90 -18.25 15.40
N LEU A 105 9.25 -17.03 15.02
CA LEU A 105 9.37 -16.59 13.64
C LEU A 105 10.81 -16.84 13.19
N ARG A 106 11.00 -17.61 12.13
CA ARG A 106 12.31 -18.08 11.69
C ARG A 106 13.01 -17.12 10.75
N THR A 107 12.27 -16.14 10.23
CA THR A 107 12.74 -15.12 9.31
C THR A 107 11.83 -13.91 9.44
N ASP A 108 12.29 -12.75 9.04
CA ASP A 108 11.49 -11.54 8.82
C ASP A 108 10.92 -11.44 7.39
N GLN A 109 11.27 -12.44 6.54
CA GLN A 109 10.78 -12.63 5.18
C GLN A 109 9.63 -13.65 5.20
N LEU A 110 8.40 -13.23 5.48
CA LEU A 110 7.31 -14.15 5.77
C LEU A 110 5.94 -13.57 5.39
N GLY A 111 5.27 -14.20 4.43
CA GLY A 111 3.92 -13.85 4.02
C GLY A 111 3.87 -12.50 3.30
N THR A 112 2.88 -11.67 3.63
CA THR A 112 2.85 -10.29 3.14
C THR A 112 3.86 -9.46 3.92
N GLN A 113 4.82 -8.87 3.23
CA GLN A 113 5.97 -8.21 3.85
C GLN A 113 6.35 -6.90 3.16
N LEU A 114 7.21 -6.14 3.83
CA LEU A 114 7.92 -4.98 3.28
C LEU A 114 9.41 -5.19 3.47
N ASP A 115 10.18 -5.10 2.40
CA ASP A 115 11.62 -5.27 2.41
C ASP A 115 12.31 -3.91 2.31
N PRO A 116 13.10 -3.54 3.32
CA PRO A 116 13.96 -2.38 3.25
C PRO A 116 15.16 -2.68 2.35
N PRO A 117 15.83 -1.68 1.77
CA PRO A 117 16.97 -1.91 0.89
C PRO A 117 18.16 -2.60 1.58
N ALA A 118 18.28 -2.50 2.91
CA ALA A 118 19.29 -3.23 3.68
C ALA A 118 19.15 -4.77 3.57
N HIS A 119 18.03 -5.28 3.06
CA HIS A 119 17.88 -6.71 2.80
C HIS A 119 18.99 -7.26 1.88
N TRP A 120 19.39 -6.49 0.86
CA TRP A 120 20.46 -6.87 -0.07
C TRP A 120 21.68 -5.95 -0.01
N ALA A 121 21.52 -4.74 0.47
CA ALA A 121 22.54 -3.69 0.42
C ALA A 121 22.71 -3.06 1.81
N PRO A 122 23.68 -3.57 2.63
CA PRO A 122 23.79 -3.22 4.05
C PRO A 122 24.16 -1.76 4.32
N GLU A 123 24.54 -1.00 3.30
CA GLU A 123 24.78 0.43 3.38
C GLU A 123 23.52 1.29 3.38
N TYR A 124 22.35 0.69 3.13
CA TYR A 124 21.05 1.37 3.12
C TYR A 124 20.24 1.12 4.39
N PRO A 125 19.12 1.84 4.59
CA PRO A 125 18.29 1.72 5.78
C PRO A 125 17.69 0.32 5.99
N SER A 126 17.68 -0.12 7.25
CA SER A 126 16.90 -1.25 7.76
C SER A 126 15.43 -0.85 7.99
N ILE A 127 14.56 -1.81 8.33
CA ILE A 127 13.10 -1.57 8.43
C ILE A 127 12.73 -0.56 9.53
N ASP A 128 13.49 -0.52 10.63
CA ASP A 128 13.26 0.43 11.73
C ASP A 128 13.73 1.85 11.43
N GLU A 129 14.53 2.03 10.38
CA GLU A 129 15.03 3.32 9.90
C GLU A 129 14.13 3.92 8.81
N LEU A 130 13.17 3.17 8.26
CA LEU A 130 12.23 3.71 7.28
C LEU A 130 11.40 4.85 7.89
N PRO A 131 11.22 5.98 7.17
CA PRO A 131 10.56 7.16 7.73
C PRO A 131 9.06 6.94 7.94
N ALA A 132 8.51 7.56 8.99
CA ALA A 132 7.08 7.49 9.33
C ALA A 132 6.16 7.99 8.19
N THR A 133 6.69 8.74 7.24
CA THR A 133 5.97 9.21 6.05
C THR A 133 5.58 8.09 5.09
N TYR A 134 6.06 6.85 5.30
CA TYR A 134 5.60 5.67 4.57
C TYR A 134 4.15 5.29 4.86
N ALA A 135 3.60 5.74 5.99
CA ALA A 135 2.34 5.23 6.56
C ALA A 135 1.10 5.29 5.65
N ILE A 136 0.94 6.34 4.83
CA ILE A 136 -0.24 6.48 3.95
C ILE A 136 0.20 7.07 2.62
N ARG A 137 -0.19 6.41 1.50
CA ARG A 137 0.19 6.80 0.14
C ARG A 137 -0.96 6.60 -0.85
N PRO A 138 -0.96 7.31 -1.99
CA PRO A 138 -1.81 6.94 -3.12
C PRO A 138 -1.51 5.50 -3.55
N LEU A 139 -2.56 4.72 -3.80
CA LEU A 139 -2.46 3.36 -4.31
C LEU A 139 -2.73 3.33 -5.81
N VAL A 140 -1.84 2.70 -6.54
CA VAL A 140 -1.97 2.36 -7.96
C VAL A 140 -1.94 0.84 -8.08
N VAL A 141 -2.87 0.25 -8.82
CA VAL A 141 -2.85 -1.19 -9.13
C VAL A 141 -2.78 -1.37 -10.63
N ILE A 142 -1.72 -2.06 -11.10
CA ILE A 142 -1.54 -2.39 -12.52
C ILE A 142 -1.76 -3.89 -12.69
N SER A 143 -2.76 -4.27 -13.48
CA SER A 143 -3.10 -5.67 -13.72
C SER A 143 -2.37 -6.21 -14.94
N ILE A 144 -1.71 -7.37 -14.78
CA ILE A 144 -1.09 -8.16 -15.85
C ILE A 144 -1.84 -9.49 -16.09
N VAL A 145 -3.04 -9.64 -15.52
CA VAL A 145 -3.83 -10.88 -15.58
C VAL A 145 -4.15 -11.31 -17.01
N GLU A 146 -4.39 -10.36 -17.91
CA GLU A 146 -4.69 -10.69 -19.32
C GLU A 146 -3.45 -11.23 -20.04
N GLN A 147 -2.27 -10.68 -19.79
CA GLN A 147 -1.01 -11.14 -20.36
C GLN A 147 -0.65 -12.55 -19.89
N LEU A 148 -0.97 -12.86 -18.62
CA LEU A 148 -0.73 -14.17 -18.03
C LEU A 148 -1.55 -15.31 -18.66
N ARG A 149 -2.61 -15.01 -19.42
CA ARG A 149 -3.35 -16.02 -20.17
C ARG A 149 -2.54 -16.66 -21.29
N THR A 150 -1.58 -15.93 -21.83
CA THR A 150 -0.72 -16.37 -22.93
C THR A 150 0.70 -16.68 -22.50
N ASP A 151 1.17 -16.01 -21.45
CA ASP A 151 2.49 -16.21 -20.87
C ASP A 151 2.38 -16.25 -19.32
N PRO A 152 2.35 -17.43 -18.70
CA PRO A 152 2.22 -17.56 -17.24
C PRO A 152 3.35 -16.93 -16.44
N ASN A 153 4.47 -16.61 -17.08
CA ASN A 153 5.66 -16.03 -16.45
C ASN A 153 5.85 -14.56 -16.87
N TYR A 154 4.80 -13.95 -17.38
CA TYR A 154 4.86 -12.56 -17.84
C TYR A 154 5.31 -11.63 -16.71
N ALA A 155 6.31 -10.79 -17.00
CA ALA A 155 6.72 -9.70 -16.13
C ALA A 155 6.19 -8.37 -16.66
N LEU A 156 5.68 -7.51 -15.77
CA LEU A 156 5.22 -6.16 -16.09
C LEU A 156 6.25 -5.41 -16.95
N GLN A 157 5.79 -4.81 -18.03
CA GLN A 157 6.59 -4.04 -18.97
C GLN A 157 6.25 -2.54 -18.91
N VAL A 158 7.14 -1.69 -19.43
CA VAL A 158 6.89 -0.24 -19.56
C VAL A 158 5.60 0.04 -20.34
N ALA A 159 5.34 -0.74 -21.39
CA ALA A 159 4.13 -0.60 -22.20
C ALA A 159 2.82 -0.79 -21.41
N ASP A 160 2.81 -1.67 -20.40
CA ASP A 160 1.65 -1.87 -19.53
C ASP A 160 1.42 -0.65 -18.63
N ILE A 161 2.50 -0.05 -18.13
CA ILE A 161 2.45 1.17 -17.32
C ILE A 161 1.90 2.33 -18.17
N GLU A 162 2.41 2.49 -19.39
CA GLU A 162 1.93 3.52 -20.32
C GLU A 162 0.46 3.30 -20.71
N ALA A 163 0.03 2.06 -20.91
CA ALA A 163 -1.37 1.72 -21.17
C ALA A 163 -2.26 2.06 -19.96
N TRP A 164 -1.80 1.78 -18.75
CA TRP A 164 -2.48 2.18 -17.51
C TRP A 164 -2.59 3.71 -17.42
N GLU A 165 -1.49 4.43 -17.66
CA GLU A 165 -1.49 5.91 -17.62
C GLU A 165 -2.39 6.53 -18.68
N LYS A 166 -2.51 5.94 -19.85
CA LYS A 166 -3.44 6.40 -20.90
C LYS A 166 -4.89 6.33 -20.42
N LYS A 167 -5.23 5.39 -19.56
CA LYS A 167 -6.58 5.18 -19.02
C LYS A 167 -6.86 6.04 -17.78
N HIS A 168 -5.88 6.20 -16.90
CA HIS A 168 -6.07 6.75 -15.55
C HIS A 168 -5.32 8.08 -15.31
N GLY A 169 -4.48 8.49 -16.25
CA GLY A 169 -3.58 9.63 -16.05
C GLY A 169 -2.23 9.20 -15.48
N ARG A 170 -1.30 10.16 -15.40
CA ARG A 170 0.06 9.91 -14.91
C ARG A 170 0.05 9.38 -13.49
N ILE A 171 0.86 8.36 -13.22
CA ILE A 171 1.08 7.80 -11.87
C ILE A 171 1.55 8.93 -10.93
N PRO A 172 0.89 9.15 -9.77
CA PRO A 172 1.28 10.18 -8.83
C PRO A 172 2.68 9.92 -8.23
N GLU A 173 3.50 10.94 -8.13
CA GLU A 173 4.80 10.86 -7.43
C GLU A 173 4.60 10.46 -5.96
N GLY A 174 5.45 9.57 -5.43
CA GLY A 174 5.35 9.05 -4.07
C GLY A 174 4.22 8.05 -3.83
N SER A 175 3.55 7.56 -4.87
CA SER A 175 2.56 6.48 -4.76
C SER A 175 3.19 5.12 -4.48
N VAL A 176 2.38 4.19 -4.00
CA VAL A 176 2.67 2.74 -3.99
C VAL A 176 2.03 2.13 -5.22
N VAL A 177 2.78 1.33 -5.97
CA VAL A 177 2.31 0.64 -7.17
C VAL A 177 2.30 -0.86 -6.91
N PHE A 178 1.11 -1.47 -6.85
CA PHE A 178 0.99 -2.92 -6.74
C PHE A 178 0.67 -3.56 -8.09
N VAL A 179 1.35 -4.66 -8.41
CA VAL A 179 1.17 -5.44 -9.64
C VAL A 179 0.26 -6.62 -9.35
N ARG A 180 -0.92 -6.59 -9.95
CA ARG A 180 -1.91 -7.67 -9.84
C ARG A 180 -1.66 -8.76 -10.87
N SER A 181 -1.47 -9.98 -10.40
CA SER A 181 -1.29 -11.20 -11.21
C SER A 181 -2.33 -12.28 -10.90
N ASP A 182 -3.17 -12.10 -9.89
CA ASP A 182 -4.05 -13.11 -9.30
C ASP A 182 -3.27 -14.32 -8.70
N TRP A 183 -1.96 -14.20 -8.49
CA TRP A 183 -1.11 -15.21 -7.88
C TRP A 183 -1.54 -15.53 -6.45
N SER A 184 -1.95 -14.52 -5.71
CA SER A 184 -2.41 -14.64 -4.33
C SER A 184 -3.65 -15.53 -4.16
N LYS A 185 -4.40 -15.79 -5.22
CA LYS A 185 -5.58 -16.68 -5.18
C LYS A 185 -5.24 -18.15 -4.91
N ALA A 186 -4.00 -18.56 -5.17
CA ALA A 186 -3.51 -19.89 -4.82
C ALA A 186 -2.99 -20.02 -3.38
N TRP A 187 -2.95 -18.92 -2.62
CA TRP A 187 -2.52 -18.94 -1.22
C TRP A 187 -3.48 -19.77 -0.34
N PRO A 188 -3.03 -20.60 0.59
CA PRO A 188 -1.65 -20.79 1.07
C PRO A 188 -0.95 -22.05 0.50
N ASP A 189 -1.09 -22.37 -0.78
CA ASP A 189 -0.40 -23.54 -1.37
C ASP A 189 1.13 -23.43 -1.15
N PRO A 190 1.76 -24.38 -0.44
CA PRO A 190 3.21 -24.34 -0.18
C PRO A 190 4.07 -24.36 -1.45
N LYS A 191 3.51 -24.83 -2.58
CA LYS A 191 4.21 -24.82 -3.88
C LYS A 191 4.59 -23.43 -4.32
N LEU A 192 3.84 -22.38 -3.93
CA LEU A 192 4.13 -21.00 -4.29
C LEU A 192 5.55 -20.56 -3.89
N ALA A 193 6.10 -21.11 -2.81
CA ALA A 193 7.45 -20.80 -2.34
C ALA A 193 8.58 -21.57 -3.07
N THR A 194 8.24 -22.48 -3.98
CA THR A 194 9.20 -23.36 -4.67
C THR A 194 9.18 -23.21 -6.18
N LEU A 195 8.29 -22.40 -6.71
CA LEU A 195 8.19 -22.12 -8.14
C LEU A 195 9.41 -21.32 -8.59
N LYS A 196 10.00 -21.70 -9.72
CA LYS A 196 11.12 -20.98 -10.33
C LYS A 196 10.65 -19.97 -11.37
N GLU A 197 9.43 -20.12 -11.82
CA GLU A 197 8.80 -19.30 -12.86
C GLU A 197 7.46 -18.81 -12.30
N PHE A 198 7.27 -17.50 -12.28
CA PHE A 198 6.10 -16.82 -11.73
C PHE A 198 5.97 -15.42 -12.36
N PRO A 199 4.78 -14.81 -12.30
CA PRO A 199 4.59 -13.43 -12.74
C PRO A 199 5.48 -12.47 -11.98
N GLY A 200 6.12 -11.54 -12.68
CA GLY A 200 7.09 -10.63 -12.06
C GLY A 200 6.95 -9.18 -12.48
N VAL A 201 7.98 -8.40 -12.16
CA VAL A 201 8.13 -7.01 -12.57
C VAL A 201 9.47 -6.88 -13.32
N GLY A 202 9.42 -6.53 -14.61
CA GLY A 202 10.62 -6.42 -15.42
C GLY A 202 11.52 -5.26 -14.99
N LEU A 203 12.84 -5.43 -15.12
CA LEU A 203 13.84 -4.45 -14.69
C LEU A 203 13.61 -3.05 -15.29
N GLU A 204 13.27 -2.95 -16.57
CA GLU A 204 13.01 -1.65 -17.20
C GLU A 204 11.69 -1.01 -16.70
N ALA A 205 10.69 -1.83 -16.35
CA ALA A 205 9.48 -1.36 -15.70
C ALA A 205 9.76 -0.81 -14.29
N LEU A 206 10.61 -1.48 -13.51
CA LEU A 206 11.09 -0.99 -12.21
C LEU A 206 11.79 0.36 -12.33
N LYS A 207 12.75 0.47 -13.25
CA LYS A 207 13.46 1.73 -13.51
C LYS A 207 12.51 2.84 -13.94
N PHE A 208 11.54 2.53 -14.78
CA PHE A 208 10.53 3.50 -15.23
C PHE A 208 9.68 4.00 -14.05
N LEU A 209 9.20 3.10 -13.20
CA LEU A 209 8.41 3.44 -12.02
C LEU A 209 9.22 4.26 -11.01
N HIS A 210 10.40 3.81 -10.63
CA HIS A 210 11.18 4.44 -9.59
C HIS A 210 11.89 5.72 -10.03
N ILE A 211 12.48 5.73 -11.23
CA ILE A 211 13.25 6.89 -11.71
C ILE A 211 12.36 7.91 -12.39
N GLN A 212 11.46 7.45 -13.30
CA GLN A 212 10.67 8.36 -14.13
C GLN A 212 9.35 8.78 -13.49
N ARG A 213 8.73 7.92 -12.68
CA ARG A 213 7.48 8.21 -11.96
C ARG A 213 7.72 8.54 -10.50
N LYS A 214 8.92 8.25 -9.97
CA LYS A 214 9.32 8.54 -8.60
C LYS A 214 8.32 8.00 -7.58
N ILE A 215 7.89 6.77 -7.79
CA ILE A 215 7.03 6.09 -6.83
C ILE A 215 7.76 5.88 -5.50
N LEU A 216 7.03 5.65 -4.41
CA LEU A 216 7.63 5.32 -3.13
C LEU A 216 8.24 3.91 -3.18
N PHE A 217 7.41 2.92 -3.51
CA PHE A 217 7.83 1.56 -3.77
C PHE A 217 6.81 0.82 -4.63
N HIS A 218 7.23 -0.29 -5.23
CA HIS A 218 6.34 -1.24 -5.89
C HIS A 218 6.11 -2.45 -4.99
N GLY A 219 5.08 -3.24 -5.34
CA GLY A 219 4.85 -4.54 -4.73
C GLY A 219 4.11 -5.48 -5.66
N HIS A 220 4.09 -6.75 -5.32
CA HIS A 220 3.53 -7.83 -6.12
C HIS A 220 2.96 -8.94 -5.24
N GLU A 221 2.21 -9.86 -5.86
CA GLU A 221 1.60 -10.98 -5.15
C GLU A 221 2.55 -12.17 -4.94
N PRO A 222 3.52 -12.48 -5.83
CA PRO A 222 4.57 -13.46 -5.59
C PRO A 222 5.51 -13.10 -4.43
N LEU A 223 6.40 -14.04 -4.07
CA LEU A 223 7.35 -13.93 -2.97
C LEU A 223 8.74 -13.44 -3.40
N ASP A 224 8.91 -13.09 -4.67
CA ASP A 224 10.08 -12.44 -5.26
C ASP A 224 9.65 -11.52 -6.39
N THR A 225 10.46 -10.51 -6.71
CA THR A 225 10.16 -9.48 -7.72
C THR A 225 10.17 -10.01 -9.13
N ASP A 226 11.11 -10.90 -9.46
CA ASP A 226 11.29 -11.46 -10.79
C ASP A 226 11.85 -12.88 -10.74
N SER A 227 11.66 -13.62 -11.83
CA SER A 227 12.12 -15.01 -11.96
C SER A 227 13.42 -15.15 -12.76
N THR A 228 14.19 -14.06 -12.95
CA THR A 228 15.48 -14.14 -13.60
C THR A 228 16.50 -14.90 -12.73
N PRO A 229 17.50 -15.56 -13.32
CA PRO A 229 18.45 -16.39 -12.56
C PRO A 229 19.20 -15.65 -11.42
N ASN A 230 19.32 -14.33 -11.54
CA ASN A 230 20.05 -13.48 -10.61
C ASN A 230 19.15 -12.50 -9.85
N LEU A 231 17.81 -12.63 -9.98
CA LEU A 231 16.85 -11.67 -9.44
C LEU A 231 17.25 -10.23 -9.78
N GLU A 232 17.43 -9.96 -11.08
CA GLU A 232 18.07 -8.71 -11.54
C GLU A 232 17.27 -7.47 -11.16
N GLY A 233 15.94 -7.57 -11.12
CA GLY A 233 15.06 -6.50 -10.73
C GLY A 233 15.20 -6.18 -9.25
N GLU A 234 15.13 -7.18 -8.40
CA GLU A 234 15.29 -7.03 -6.96
C GLU A 234 16.70 -6.57 -6.58
N HIS A 235 17.73 -7.18 -7.19
CA HIS A 235 19.11 -6.74 -7.03
C HIS A 235 19.28 -5.24 -7.36
N TRP A 236 18.79 -4.81 -8.52
CA TRP A 236 18.86 -3.41 -8.91
C TRP A 236 18.12 -2.51 -7.91
N LEU A 237 16.91 -2.89 -7.54
CA LEU A 237 16.05 -2.12 -6.64
C LEU A 237 16.75 -1.83 -5.30
N MET A 238 17.19 -2.88 -4.62
CA MET A 238 17.76 -2.79 -3.28
C MET A 238 19.11 -2.06 -3.29
N HIS A 239 19.98 -2.30 -4.28
CA HIS A 239 21.26 -1.61 -4.44
C HIS A 239 21.12 -0.13 -4.92
N ASN A 240 19.90 0.32 -5.20
CA ASN A 240 19.59 1.73 -5.45
C ASN A 240 18.76 2.37 -4.33
N GLY A 241 18.65 1.71 -3.18
CA GLY A 241 18.03 2.24 -1.97
C GLY A 241 16.49 2.29 -2.03
N TYR A 242 15.86 1.45 -2.85
CA TYR A 242 14.41 1.34 -2.91
C TYR A 242 13.90 0.17 -2.08
N THR A 243 12.66 0.28 -1.61
CA THR A 243 11.91 -0.77 -0.91
C THR A 243 10.98 -1.51 -1.86
N GLN A 244 10.52 -2.69 -1.46
CA GLN A 244 9.46 -3.44 -2.15
C GLN A 244 8.48 -4.06 -1.16
N ALA A 245 7.30 -4.44 -1.66
CA ALA A 245 6.32 -5.25 -0.95
C ALA A 245 6.11 -6.58 -1.67
N GLU A 246 6.07 -7.66 -0.92
CA GLU A 246 5.87 -9.02 -1.43
C GLU A 246 4.66 -9.68 -0.81
N GLY A 247 4.14 -10.70 -1.47
CA GLY A 247 3.02 -11.48 -0.97
C GLY A 247 1.77 -10.64 -0.75
N VAL A 248 1.50 -9.63 -1.58
CA VAL A 248 0.32 -8.78 -1.46
C VAL A 248 -0.92 -9.56 -1.86
N ALA A 249 -2.03 -9.38 -1.15
CA ALA A 249 -3.27 -10.12 -1.35
C ALA A 249 -4.39 -9.24 -1.91
N ASN A 250 -5.44 -9.87 -2.44
CA ASN A 250 -6.75 -9.25 -2.74
C ASN A 250 -6.69 -8.05 -3.69
N LEU A 251 -5.70 -7.98 -4.58
CA LEU A 251 -5.59 -6.86 -5.53
C LEU A 251 -6.72 -6.81 -6.56
N ASP A 252 -7.47 -7.90 -6.72
CA ASP A 252 -8.70 -7.97 -7.52
C ASP A 252 -9.92 -7.30 -6.85
N GLN A 253 -9.81 -6.95 -5.57
CA GLN A 253 -10.88 -6.35 -4.77
C GLN A 253 -10.78 -4.83 -4.67
N VAL A 254 -9.77 -4.20 -5.28
CA VAL A 254 -9.52 -2.77 -5.19
C VAL A 254 -9.49 -2.11 -6.56
N PRO A 255 -9.78 -0.80 -6.67
CA PRO A 255 -9.71 -0.09 -7.94
C PRO A 255 -8.26 0.07 -8.43
N GLU A 256 -8.09 0.13 -9.74
CA GLU A 256 -6.77 0.40 -10.35
C GLU A 256 -6.21 1.79 -9.98
N ALA A 257 -7.09 2.75 -9.72
CA ALA A 257 -6.75 4.14 -9.37
C ALA A 257 -7.77 4.74 -8.39
N GLY A 258 -7.38 5.79 -7.65
CA GLY A 258 -8.29 6.56 -6.79
C GLY A 258 -8.37 6.07 -5.34
N ALA A 259 -7.63 5.04 -4.96
CA ALA A 259 -7.52 4.58 -3.58
C ALA A 259 -6.24 5.13 -2.89
N LEU A 260 -6.23 5.05 -1.56
CA LEU A 260 -5.02 5.17 -0.74
C LEU A 260 -4.65 3.79 -0.20
N VAL A 261 -3.39 3.61 0.22
CA VAL A 261 -2.96 2.46 1.00
C VAL A 261 -2.38 2.91 2.34
N ILE A 262 -2.84 2.26 3.40
CA ILE A 262 -2.25 2.32 4.74
C ILE A 262 -1.22 1.21 4.83
N ILE A 263 -0.02 1.55 5.32
CA ILE A 263 1.15 0.67 5.37
C ILE A 263 1.55 0.51 6.82
N GLY A 264 1.38 -0.68 7.37
CA GLY A 264 1.81 -1.04 8.72
C GLY A 264 2.88 -2.13 8.67
N TYR A 265 3.96 -1.97 9.42
CA TYR A 265 5.02 -2.97 9.60
C TYR A 265 5.64 -2.85 10.98
N PRO A 266 6.23 -3.94 11.54
CA PRO A 266 6.92 -3.88 12.82
C PRO A 266 8.22 -3.10 12.72
N LYS A 267 8.59 -2.45 13.82
CA LYS A 267 9.84 -1.70 13.91
C LYS A 267 10.91 -2.54 14.63
N PHE A 268 11.35 -3.63 14.01
CA PHE A 268 12.43 -4.45 14.53
C PHE A 268 13.78 -3.77 14.31
N GLY A 269 14.55 -3.55 15.38
CA GLY A 269 15.86 -2.91 15.28
C GLY A 269 16.81 -3.72 14.38
N GLY A 270 17.32 -3.11 13.31
CA GLY A 270 18.19 -3.74 12.32
C GLY A 270 17.53 -4.85 11.50
N GLY A 271 16.19 -4.90 11.44
CA GLY A 271 15.48 -5.90 10.64
C GLY A 271 15.66 -5.70 9.13
N LEU A 272 15.77 -6.78 8.40
CA LEU A 272 15.99 -6.81 6.96
C LEU A 272 14.69 -7.06 6.18
N GLY A 273 13.57 -7.21 6.87
CA GLY A 273 12.22 -7.33 6.38
C GLY A 273 11.21 -7.11 7.49
N GLY A 274 9.94 -7.11 7.18
CA GLY A 274 8.89 -7.00 8.18
C GLY A 274 7.53 -7.42 7.65
N TYR A 275 6.82 -8.24 8.44
CA TYR A 275 5.45 -8.63 8.16
C TYR A 275 4.60 -7.37 8.03
N ALA A 276 4.13 -7.10 6.84
CA ALA A 276 3.39 -5.88 6.60
C ALA A 276 1.88 -6.14 6.64
N ARG A 277 1.14 -5.10 7.00
CA ARG A 277 -0.30 -5.06 6.80
C ARG A 277 -0.65 -3.89 5.92
N TYR A 278 -1.07 -4.19 4.70
CA TYR A 278 -1.54 -3.22 3.75
C TYR A 278 -3.07 -3.17 3.79
N ILE A 279 -3.63 -1.98 3.94
CA ILE A 279 -5.08 -1.77 3.91
C ILE A 279 -5.37 -0.71 2.86
N ALA A 280 -6.10 -1.09 1.82
CA ALA A 280 -6.58 -0.13 0.85
C ALA A 280 -7.77 0.65 1.41
N VAL A 281 -7.77 1.96 1.19
CA VAL A 281 -8.88 2.87 1.48
C VAL A 281 -9.44 3.31 0.14
N CYS A 282 -10.53 2.67 -0.27
CA CYS A 282 -11.17 2.84 -1.57
C CYS A 282 -12.28 3.89 -1.50
N PRO A 283 -12.70 4.47 -2.65
CA PRO A 283 -13.83 5.38 -2.72
C PRO A 283 -15.10 4.81 -2.06
N SER A 284 -15.96 5.67 -1.52
CA SER A 284 -17.16 5.27 -0.78
C SER A 284 -18.18 4.48 -1.62
N ASP A 285 -18.19 4.69 -2.93
CA ASP A 285 -19.03 3.98 -3.91
C ASP A 285 -18.40 2.68 -4.42
N TRP A 286 -17.18 2.33 -3.99
CA TRP A 286 -16.54 1.07 -4.36
C TRP A 286 -17.35 -0.12 -3.81
N PRO A 287 -17.63 -1.18 -4.62
CA PRO A 287 -18.57 -2.24 -4.23
C PRO A 287 -18.02 -3.19 -3.16
N VAL A 288 -16.70 -3.23 -2.96
CA VAL A 288 -16.02 -4.18 -2.06
C VAL A 288 -15.43 -3.46 -0.85
N GLY A 289 -15.33 -4.16 0.28
CA GLY A 289 -14.74 -3.66 1.51
C GLY A 289 -15.77 -3.31 2.59
N VAL A 290 -15.27 -2.97 3.78
CA VAL A 290 -16.07 -2.59 4.95
C VAL A 290 -15.95 -1.09 5.20
N MET A 291 -17.01 -0.49 5.76
CA MET A 291 -17.00 0.91 6.19
C MET A 291 -16.77 0.99 7.69
N ILE A 292 -16.20 2.11 8.15
CA ILE A 292 -16.16 2.44 9.57
C ILE A 292 -17.60 2.48 10.12
N GLY A 293 -17.81 1.93 11.31
CA GLY A 293 -19.12 1.83 11.94
C GLY A 293 -19.88 0.53 11.68
N GLN A 294 -19.47 -0.27 10.69
CA GLN A 294 -20.10 -1.58 10.43
C GLN A 294 -19.67 -2.66 11.43
N GLN A 295 -18.43 -2.60 11.89
CA GLN A 295 -17.83 -3.56 12.82
C GLN A 295 -16.99 -2.88 13.91
N ASP A 296 -17.36 -1.65 14.28
CA ASP A 296 -16.72 -0.90 15.36
C ASP A 296 -16.96 -1.56 16.74
N ALA A 297 -16.46 -0.97 17.79
CA ALA A 297 -16.66 -1.49 19.16
C ALA A 297 -18.11 -1.34 19.65
N PRO A 298 -18.64 -2.31 20.42
CA PRO A 298 -17.97 -3.56 20.81
C PRO A 298 -18.00 -4.60 19.68
N LEU A 299 -16.92 -5.33 19.54
CA LEU A 299 -16.83 -6.42 18.56
C LEU A 299 -17.82 -7.55 18.93
N PRO A 300 -18.43 -8.22 17.93
CA PRO A 300 -19.39 -9.29 18.16
C PRO A 300 -18.72 -10.51 18.82
N LYS A 301 -19.44 -11.13 19.76
CA LYS A 301 -19.00 -12.38 20.38
C LYS A 301 -19.18 -13.54 19.40
N SER A 302 -18.15 -14.40 19.30
CA SER A 302 -18.25 -15.64 18.53
C SER A 302 -18.92 -16.76 19.34
N ASP A 303 -19.73 -17.56 18.69
CA ASP A 303 -20.31 -18.79 19.28
C ASP A 303 -19.28 -19.92 19.42
N LYS A 304 -18.16 -19.84 18.69
CA LYS A 304 -17.03 -20.79 18.77
C LYS A 304 -15.89 -20.14 19.53
N PRO A 305 -15.64 -20.55 20.81
CA PRO A 305 -14.52 -20.02 21.58
C PRO A 305 -13.18 -20.35 20.92
N LEU A 306 -12.27 -19.37 20.93
CA LEU A 306 -10.90 -19.58 20.47
C LEU A 306 -10.19 -20.58 21.38
N HIS A 307 -9.52 -21.60 20.79
CA HIS A 307 -8.75 -22.59 21.51
C HIS A 307 -7.50 -22.97 20.73
N PHE A 308 -6.47 -23.49 21.42
CA PHE A 308 -5.27 -24.00 20.75
C PHE A 308 -5.55 -25.39 20.19
N ASP A 309 -5.35 -25.55 18.89
CA ASP A 309 -5.40 -26.83 18.17
C ASP A 309 -3.95 -27.31 17.94
N ALA A 310 -3.58 -28.42 18.56
CA ALA A 310 -2.24 -28.97 18.45
C ALA A 310 -1.94 -29.52 17.04
N ALA A 311 -2.94 -29.97 16.29
CA ALA A 311 -2.77 -30.47 14.93
C ALA A 311 -2.55 -29.33 13.94
N ALA A 312 -3.26 -28.22 14.10
CA ALA A 312 -3.06 -26.99 13.32
C ALA A 312 -1.82 -26.21 13.78
N GLY A 313 -1.30 -26.46 14.98
CA GLY A 313 -0.19 -25.72 15.57
C GLY A 313 -0.54 -24.26 15.88
N MET A 314 -1.81 -23.91 16.01
CA MET A 314 -2.26 -22.55 16.24
C MET A 314 -3.62 -22.51 16.95
N ARG A 315 -4.05 -21.31 17.36
CA ARG A 315 -5.42 -21.13 17.85
C ARG A 315 -6.41 -21.06 16.70
N VAL A 316 -7.51 -21.77 16.85
CA VAL A 316 -8.62 -21.84 15.89
C VAL A 316 -9.97 -21.63 16.61
N ARG A 317 -11.01 -21.37 15.83
CA ARG A 317 -12.42 -21.26 16.31
C ARG A 317 -13.27 -22.45 15.87
#